data_5d12498ec9340918f9f40a6e13f02756
#
_entry.id   5d12498ec9340918f9f40a6e13f02756
#
_cell.length_a   1.000
_cell.length_b   1.000
_cell.length_c   1.000
_cell.angle_alpha   90.00
_cell.angle_beta   90.00
_cell.angle_gamma   90.00
#
_symmetry.space_group_name_H-M   'P 1'
#
loop_
_entity.id
_entity.type
_entity.pdbx_description
1 polymer ?
#
loop_
_entity_poly.entity_id
_entity_poly.type
_entity_poly.pdbx_seq_one_letter_code
_entity_poly.pdbx_strand_id
1 'polypeptide(L)'
;MAQQTTPEEIRAAAAAILNEEDEWRRIMALDGAEVLKLYLDVKSPHAYLAVRPSLMVARDYSVQLDIQPYTLDYVALGVSTSVDSDMRRRPASAAADRKARMYYAAARQYAALQALPFRSPHRLLVSTAVHKAWLFAKQQEQADG
;
A
#
# COMPACT_ATOMS: atom_id res chain seq x y z
N MET A 1 22.68 -13.11 2.83
CA MET A 1 22.15 -13.36 1.47
C MET A 1 20.64 -13.22 1.55
N ALA A 2 20.05 -12.24 0.87
CA ALA A 2 18.60 -12.11 0.83
C ALA A 2 18.06 -13.18 -0.12
N GLN A 3 17.19 -14.08 0.38
CA GLN A 3 16.46 -15.01 -0.45
C GLN A 3 15.67 -14.23 -1.51
N GLN A 4 15.91 -14.53 -2.78
CA GLN A 4 15.11 -13.99 -3.87
C GLN A 4 13.77 -14.73 -3.87
N THR A 5 12.69 -14.00 -3.67
CA THR A 5 11.33 -14.53 -3.79
C THR A 5 11.13 -15.05 -5.22
N THR A 6 10.78 -16.28 -5.36
CA THR A 6 10.58 -16.93 -6.67
C THR A 6 9.28 -16.43 -7.32
N PRO A 7 9.17 -16.52 -8.66
CA PRO A 7 7.92 -16.21 -9.37
C PRO A 7 6.72 -17.03 -8.89
N GLU A 8 6.94 -18.25 -8.40
CA GLU A 8 5.92 -19.13 -7.83
C GLU A 8 5.41 -18.61 -6.49
N GLU A 9 6.31 -18.17 -5.60
CA GLU A 9 5.92 -17.57 -4.32
C GLU A 9 5.14 -16.26 -4.52
N ILE A 10 5.50 -15.47 -5.54
CA ILE A 10 4.75 -14.25 -5.90
C ILE A 10 3.35 -14.61 -6.39
N ARG A 11 3.21 -15.65 -7.23
CA ARG A 11 1.89 -16.13 -7.73
C ARG A 11 1.04 -16.69 -6.61
N ALA A 12 1.62 -17.49 -5.71
CA ALA A 12 0.91 -18.04 -4.56
C ALA A 12 0.43 -16.95 -3.61
N ALA A 13 1.26 -15.93 -3.35
CA ALA A 13 0.87 -14.78 -2.54
C ALA A 13 -0.22 -13.94 -3.23
N ALA A 14 -0.14 -13.75 -4.55
CA ALA A 14 -1.18 -13.07 -5.32
C ALA A 14 -2.50 -13.87 -5.30
N ALA A 15 -2.44 -15.20 -5.45
CA ALA A 15 -3.62 -16.06 -5.38
C ALA A 15 -4.26 -16.05 -3.98
N ALA A 16 -3.44 -16.00 -2.91
CA ALA A 16 -3.95 -15.87 -1.55
C ALA A 16 -4.68 -14.53 -1.34
N ILE A 17 -4.16 -13.44 -1.92
CA ILE A 17 -4.81 -12.11 -1.89
C ILE A 17 -6.12 -12.14 -2.69
N LEU A 18 -6.16 -12.81 -3.85
CA LEU A 18 -7.35 -12.92 -4.70
C LEU A 18 -8.42 -13.84 -4.09
N ASN A 19 -8.04 -14.87 -3.35
CA ASN A 19 -8.99 -15.71 -2.60
C ASN A 19 -9.63 -14.98 -1.41
N GLU A 20 -9.03 -13.90 -0.95
CA GLU A 20 -9.62 -12.98 0.02
C GLU A 20 -10.62 -12.00 -0.63
N GLU A 21 -10.74 -11.99 -1.97
CA GLU A 21 -11.55 -11.00 -2.71
C GLU A 21 -13.05 -11.08 -2.36
N ASP A 22 -13.58 -12.27 -2.14
CA ASP A 22 -14.97 -12.45 -1.72
C ASP A 22 -15.22 -11.98 -0.27
N GLU A 23 -14.24 -12.15 0.61
CA GLU A 23 -14.28 -11.63 1.98
C GLU A 23 -14.20 -10.10 1.98
N TRP A 24 -13.37 -9.53 1.10
CA TRP A 24 -13.29 -8.08 0.88
C TRP A 24 -14.63 -7.51 0.44
N ARG A 25 -15.27 -8.12 -0.54
CA ARG A 25 -16.59 -7.67 -1.03
C ARG A 25 -17.64 -7.72 0.07
N ARG A 26 -17.64 -8.76 0.90
CA ARG A 26 -18.56 -8.86 2.06
C ARG A 26 -18.32 -7.75 3.07
N ILE A 27 -17.06 -7.48 3.44
CA ILE A 27 -16.72 -6.45 4.41
C ILE A 27 -17.04 -5.05 3.88
N MET A 28 -16.84 -4.81 2.59
CA MET A 28 -17.16 -3.52 1.96
C MET A 28 -18.66 -3.32 1.70
N ALA A 29 -19.45 -4.39 1.69
CA ALA A 29 -20.90 -4.37 1.43
C ALA A 29 -21.76 -4.50 2.70
N LEU A 30 -21.20 -4.37 3.90
CA LEU A 30 -21.94 -4.40 5.16
C LEU A 30 -22.85 -3.18 5.26
N ASP A 31 -24.13 -3.39 4.98
CA ASP A 31 -25.14 -2.33 5.02
C ASP A 31 -25.49 -1.96 6.48
N GLY A 32 -25.61 -0.67 6.76
CA GLY A 32 -25.94 -0.14 8.08
C GLY A 32 -24.85 -0.25 9.17
N ALA A 33 -23.65 -0.73 8.81
CA ALA A 33 -22.52 -0.81 9.73
C ALA A 33 -21.81 0.55 9.87
N GLU A 34 -21.09 0.74 10.98
CA GLU A 34 -20.15 1.86 11.11
C GLU A 34 -19.06 1.78 10.05
N VAL A 35 -18.62 2.92 9.55
CA VAL A 35 -17.63 3.00 8.46
C VAL A 35 -16.25 3.34 9.01
N LEU A 36 -15.30 2.43 8.81
CA LEU A 36 -13.87 2.65 9.05
C LEU A 36 -13.23 3.20 7.78
N LYS A 37 -12.86 4.47 7.77
CA LYS A 37 -12.13 5.08 6.64
C LYS A 37 -10.64 4.85 6.76
N LEU A 38 -10.05 4.25 5.74
CA LEU A 38 -8.62 3.98 5.65
C LEU A 38 -8.00 4.76 4.49
N TYR A 39 -7.10 5.69 4.77
CA TYR A 39 -6.43 6.50 3.76
C TYR A 39 -5.08 5.88 3.38
N LEU A 40 -4.93 5.48 2.12
CA LEU A 40 -3.75 4.77 1.62
C LEU A 40 -3.11 5.47 0.42
N ASP A 41 -1.78 5.46 0.38
CA ASP A 41 -1.04 5.78 -0.84
C ASP A 41 -0.42 4.50 -1.42
N VAL A 42 -0.80 4.13 -2.64
CA VAL A 42 -0.35 2.90 -3.30
C VAL A 42 1.17 2.81 -3.49
N LYS A 43 1.90 3.92 -3.38
CA LYS A 43 3.37 3.94 -3.40
C LYS A 43 4.01 3.73 -2.03
N SER A 44 3.21 3.77 -0.95
CA SER A 44 3.71 3.64 0.42
C SER A 44 3.84 2.17 0.83
N PRO A 45 5.03 1.73 1.28
CA PRO A 45 5.19 0.37 1.79
C PRO A 45 4.33 0.09 3.03
N HIS A 46 4.13 1.10 3.87
CA HIS A 46 3.30 0.96 5.08
C HIS A 46 1.81 0.89 4.73
N ALA A 47 1.37 1.57 3.67
CA ALA A 47 0.01 1.42 3.15
C ALA A 47 -0.24 -0.04 2.69
N TYR A 48 0.68 -0.61 1.91
CA TYR A 48 0.61 -2.02 1.51
C TYR A 48 0.50 -2.97 2.72
N LEU A 49 1.31 -2.75 3.75
CA LEU A 49 1.32 -3.56 4.96
C LEU A 49 0.09 -3.37 5.86
N ALA A 50 -0.56 -2.20 5.78
CA ALA A 50 -1.74 -1.88 6.58
C ALA A 50 -3.03 -2.53 6.06
N VAL A 51 -3.07 -2.92 4.79
CA VAL A 51 -4.27 -3.47 4.16
C VAL A 51 -4.81 -4.67 4.91
N ARG A 52 -4.01 -5.71 5.08
CA ARG A 52 -4.43 -6.96 5.72
C ARG A 52 -4.86 -6.79 7.18
N PRO A 53 -4.12 -6.08 8.05
CA PRO A 53 -4.58 -5.79 9.40
C PRO A 53 -5.89 -5.00 9.44
N SER A 54 -6.10 -4.05 8.51
CA SER A 54 -7.34 -3.27 8.46
C SER A 54 -8.54 -4.12 8.09
N LEU A 55 -8.37 -5.09 7.19
CA LEU A 55 -9.42 -6.08 6.88
C LEU A 55 -9.76 -6.95 8.09
N MET A 56 -8.74 -7.41 8.81
CA MET A 56 -8.96 -8.21 10.02
C MET A 56 -9.76 -7.40 11.05
N VAL A 57 -9.41 -6.13 11.27
CA VAL A 57 -10.16 -5.24 12.16
C VAL A 57 -11.60 -5.06 11.66
N ALA A 58 -11.79 -4.78 10.37
CA ALA A 58 -13.13 -4.60 9.82
C ALA A 58 -14.01 -5.85 10.01
N ARG A 59 -13.44 -7.03 9.77
CA ARG A 59 -14.11 -8.31 10.00
C ARG A 59 -14.45 -8.53 11.49
N ASP A 60 -13.46 -8.37 12.37
CA ASP A 60 -13.58 -8.70 13.78
C ASP A 60 -14.56 -7.78 14.51
N TYR A 61 -14.71 -6.55 14.04
CA TYR A 61 -15.66 -5.56 14.58
C TYR A 61 -16.92 -5.37 13.74
N SER A 62 -17.08 -6.11 12.64
CA SER A 62 -18.23 -6.00 11.73
C SER A 62 -18.49 -4.56 11.25
N VAL A 63 -17.42 -3.84 10.93
CA VAL A 63 -17.48 -2.48 10.38
C VAL A 63 -17.19 -2.49 8.88
N GLN A 64 -17.83 -1.60 8.14
CA GLN A 64 -17.56 -1.42 6.72
C GLN A 64 -16.20 -0.74 6.52
N LEU A 65 -15.34 -1.29 5.65
CA LEU A 65 -14.05 -0.68 5.34
C LEU A 65 -14.17 0.18 4.07
N ASP A 66 -14.01 1.50 4.22
CA ASP A 66 -13.96 2.45 3.12
C ASP A 66 -12.52 2.90 2.87
N ILE A 67 -11.89 2.34 1.83
CA ILE A 67 -10.50 2.67 1.49
C ILE A 67 -10.48 3.88 0.55
N GLN A 68 -9.79 4.92 0.98
CA GLN A 68 -9.66 6.20 0.26
C GLN A 68 -8.22 6.41 -0.21
N PRO A 69 -7.99 6.82 -1.46
CA PRO A 69 -6.66 7.18 -1.92
C PRO A 69 -6.17 8.47 -1.25
N TYR A 70 -4.94 8.44 -0.80
CA TYR A 70 -4.24 9.59 -0.23
C TYR A 70 -2.86 9.72 -0.88
N THR A 71 -2.55 10.87 -1.44
CA THR A 71 -1.24 11.08 -2.09
C THR A 71 -0.25 11.70 -1.11
N LEU A 72 0.75 10.93 -0.70
CA LEU A 72 1.84 11.44 0.14
C LEU A 72 2.64 12.52 -0.58
N ASP A 73 2.82 13.64 0.09
CA ASP A 73 3.75 14.69 -0.36
C ASP A 73 5.17 14.35 0.11
N TYR A 74 6.00 13.94 -0.82
CA TYR A 74 7.39 13.61 -0.54
C TYR A 74 8.18 14.80 -0.02
N VAL A 75 7.91 16.00 -0.53
CA VAL A 75 8.63 17.23 -0.11
C VAL A 75 8.28 17.57 1.34
N ALA A 76 7.00 17.54 1.69
CA ALA A 76 6.54 17.74 3.07
C ALA A 76 7.12 16.70 4.05
N LEU A 77 7.40 15.48 3.56
CA LEU A 77 8.06 14.43 4.35
C LEU A 77 9.59 14.57 4.41
N GLY A 78 10.16 15.60 3.80
CA GLY A 78 11.61 15.80 3.73
C GLY A 78 12.31 14.82 2.78
N VAL A 79 11.59 14.22 1.85
CA VAL A 79 12.13 13.31 0.85
C VAL A 79 12.45 14.08 -0.42
N SER A 80 13.72 14.02 -0.86
CA SER A 80 14.09 14.62 -2.15
C SER A 80 13.42 13.90 -3.32
N THR A 81 12.86 14.67 -4.24
CA THR A 81 12.34 14.18 -5.52
C THR A 81 13.35 14.33 -6.67
N SER A 82 14.53 14.88 -6.39
CA SER A 82 15.59 15.01 -7.39
C SER A 82 16.21 13.64 -7.73
N VAL A 83 16.60 13.51 -9.00
CA VAL A 83 17.27 12.32 -9.53
C VAL A 83 18.59 12.72 -10.17
N ASP A 84 19.51 11.77 -10.32
CA ASP A 84 20.74 11.92 -11.09
C ASP A 84 20.52 11.62 -12.58
N SER A 85 21.61 11.65 -13.35
CA SER A 85 21.60 11.32 -14.79
C SER A 85 21.08 9.90 -15.07
N ASP A 86 21.23 8.97 -14.14
CA ASP A 86 20.80 7.59 -14.25
C ASP A 86 19.37 7.38 -13.70
N MET A 87 18.64 8.47 -13.44
CA MET A 87 17.30 8.45 -12.86
C MET A 87 17.24 7.82 -11.46
N ARG A 88 18.36 7.79 -10.74
CA ARG A 88 18.42 7.35 -9.35
C ARG A 88 18.12 8.52 -8.42
N ARG A 89 17.41 8.25 -7.36
CA ARG A 89 17.09 9.26 -6.34
C ARG A 89 18.35 9.82 -5.69
N ARG A 90 18.45 11.14 -5.64
CA ARG A 90 19.45 11.83 -4.80
C ARG A 90 18.83 12.15 -3.44
N PRO A 91 19.35 11.61 -2.34
CA PRO A 91 18.86 11.97 -1.02
C PRO A 91 19.18 13.44 -0.73
N ALA A 92 18.24 14.14 -0.04
CA ALA A 92 18.43 15.53 0.34
C ALA A 92 19.61 15.73 1.29
N SER A 93 19.90 14.73 2.11
CA SER A 93 21.03 14.69 3.04
C SER A 93 21.33 13.25 3.47
N ALA A 94 22.50 13.03 4.07
CA ALA A 94 22.86 11.73 4.66
C ALA A 94 21.86 11.30 5.75
N ALA A 95 21.29 12.24 6.51
CA ALA A 95 20.28 11.96 7.51
C ALA A 95 18.97 11.49 6.88
N ALA A 96 18.52 12.16 5.81
CA ALA A 96 17.33 11.76 5.04
C ALA A 96 17.50 10.36 4.42
N ASP A 97 18.68 10.05 3.91
CA ASP A 97 18.97 8.73 3.35
C ASP A 97 18.94 7.64 4.44
N ARG A 98 19.54 7.88 5.60
CA ARG A 98 19.45 6.95 6.75
C ARG A 98 18.00 6.72 7.18
N LYS A 99 17.20 7.79 7.31
CA LYS A 99 15.77 7.70 7.64
C LYS A 99 15.02 6.84 6.65
N ALA A 100 15.23 7.05 5.34
CA ALA A 100 14.60 6.24 4.30
C ALA A 100 14.98 4.77 4.40
N ARG A 101 16.27 4.45 4.61
CA ARG A 101 16.72 3.07 4.78
C ARG A 101 16.10 2.39 6.01
N MET A 102 16.00 3.10 7.13
CA MET A 102 15.33 2.59 8.34
C MET A 102 13.85 2.30 8.08
N TYR A 103 13.17 3.18 7.36
CA TYR A 103 11.76 3.02 6.99
C TYR A 103 11.53 1.74 6.16
N TYR A 104 12.36 1.52 5.15
CA TYR A 104 12.27 0.31 4.33
C TYR A 104 12.76 -0.95 5.06
N ALA A 105 13.69 -0.82 6.00
CA ALA A 105 14.10 -1.94 6.86
C ALA A 105 12.95 -2.40 7.76
N ALA A 106 12.27 -1.47 8.41
CA ALA A 106 11.08 -1.77 9.21
C ALA A 106 9.97 -2.39 8.34
N ALA A 107 9.70 -1.83 7.16
CA ALA A 107 8.70 -2.39 6.25
C ALA A 107 9.01 -3.84 5.85
N ARG A 108 10.29 -4.18 5.58
CA ARG A 108 10.69 -5.57 5.30
C ARG A 108 10.43 -6.51 6.47
N GLN A 109 10.69 -6.06 7.70
CA GLN A 109 10.42 -6.87 8.90
C GLN A 109 8.91 -7.14 9.05
N TYR A 110 8.08 -6.11 8.91
CA TYR A 110 6.63 -6.27 8.96
C TYR A 110 6.08 -7.13 7.83
N ALA A 111 6.62 -7.00 6.62
CA ALA A 111 6.24 -7.87 5.50
C ALA A 111 6.58 -9.33 5.79
N ALA A 112 7.78 -9.60 6.35
CA ALA A 112 8.18 -10.94 6.72
C ALA A 112 7.28 -11.55 7.81
N LEU A 113 6.87 -10.76 8.81
CA LEU A 113 5.93 -11.20 9.84
C LEU A 113 4.55 -11.58 9.28
N GLN A 114 4.14 -10.94 8.20
CA GLN A 114 2.86 -11.21 7.53
C GLN A 114 2.99 -12.20 6.37
N ALA A 115 4.17 -12.77 6.14
CA ALA A 115 4.49 -13.61 4.99
C ALA A 115 4.16 -12.95 3.64
N LEU A 116 4.30 -11.62 3.57
CA LEU A 116 4.04 -10.84 2.37
C LEU A 116 5.32 -10.63 1.55
N PRO A 117 5.27 -10.76 0.21
CA PRO A 117 6.38 -10.42 -0.65
C PRO A 117 6.64 -8.91 -0.61
N PHE A 118 7.89 -8.52 -0.37
CA PHE A 118 8.24 -7.10 -0.29
C PHE A 118 9.57 -6.79 -0.96
N ARG A 119 9.55 -5.86 -1.90
CA ARG A 119 10.74 -5.34 -2.56
C ARG A 119 10.73 -3.81 -2.53
N SER A 120 11.80 -3.20 -2.07
CA SER A 120 11.94 -1.74 -2.13
C SER A 120 11.99 -1.27 -3.59
N PRO A 121 11.29 -0.20 -3.95
CA PRO A 121 11.31 0.32 -5.32
C PRO A 121 12.69 0.94 -5.62
N HIS A 122 13.13 0.77 -6.86
CA HIS A 122 14.38 1.39 -7.35
C HIS A 122 14.19 2.86 -7.78
N ARG A 123 12.94 3.28 -7.99
CA ARG A 123 12.58 4.61 -8.50
C ARG A 123 11.51 5.24 -7.61
N LEU A 124 11.45 6.55 -7.62
CA LEU A 124 10.32 7.27 -7.04
C LEU A 124 9.07 7.00 -7.89
N LEU A 125 7.99 6.63 -7.23
CA LEU A 125 6.71 6.36 -7.86
C LEU A 125 5.80 7.57 -7.72
N VAL A 126 5.06 7.88 -8.78
CA VAL A 126 4.02 8.91 -8.79
C VAL A 126 2.68 8.20 -8.80
N SER A 127 1.95 8.29 -7.70
CA SER A 127 0.66 7.59 -7.51
C SER A 127 -0.57 8.38 -7.98
N THR A 128 -0.40 9.64 -8.36
CA THR A 128 -1.53 10.54 -8.67
C THR A 128 -2.47 10.00 -9.76
N ALA A 129 -1.93 9.44 -10.84
CA ALA A 129 -2.75 8.89 -11.91
C ALA A 129 -3.57 7.67 -11.44
N VAL A 130 -2.94 6.78 -10.67
CA VAL A 130 -3.59 5.60 -10.09
C VAL A 130 -4.69 6.01 -9.10
N HIS A 131 -4.41 7.01 -8.25
CA HIS A 131 -5.41 7.52 -7.30
C HIS A 131 -6.61 8.16 -8.00
N LYS A 132 -6.40 8.88 -9.09
CA LYS A 132 -7.51 9.44 -9.90
C LYS A 132 -8.34 8.34 -10.53
N ALA A 133 -7.71 7.31 -11.10
CA ALA A 133 -8.41 6.15 -11.66
C ALA A 133 -9.20 5.41 -10.59
N TRP A 134 -8.65 5.24 -9.40
CA TRP A 134 -9.32 4.63 -8.26
C TRP A 134 -10.56 5.42 -7.83
N LEU A 135 -10.44 6.75 -7.66
CA LEU A 135 -11.58 7.60 -7.32
C LEU A 135 -12.67 7.54 -8.39
N PHE A 136 -12.28 7.53 -9.67
CA PHE A 136 -13.21 7.38 -10.78
C PHE A 136 -13.97 6.04 -10.70
N ALA A 137 -13.28 4.92 -10.47
CA ALA A 137 -13.90 3.61 -10.32
C ALA A 137 -14.91 3.59 -9.15
N LYS A 138 -14.53 4.14 -7.98
CA LYS A 138 -15.44 4.26 -6.83
C LYS A 138 -16.72 5.07 -7.15
N GLN A 139 -16.58 6.14 -7.93
CA GLN A 139 -17.74 6.95 -8.34
C GLN A 139 -18.69 6.19 -9.28
N GLN A 140 -18.12 5.35 -10.17
CA GLN A 140 -18.95 4.50 -11.03
C GLN A 140 -19.70 3.43 -10.23
N GLU A 141 -19.03 2.74 -9.32
CA GLU A 141 -19.69 1.77 -8.43
C GLU A 141 -20.84 2.36 -7.63
N GLN A 142 -20.69 3.62 -7.15
CA GLN A 142 -21.74 4.32 -6.43
C GLN A 142 -22.90 4.78 -7.33
N ALA A 143 -22.66 4.96 -8.63
CA ALA A 143 -23.70 5.38 -9.58
C ALA A 143 -24.52 4.19 -10.11
N ASP A 144 -23.93 3.00 -10.13
CA ASP A 144 -24.54 1.77 -10.66
C ASP A 144 -25.29 0.96 -9.58
N GLY A 145 -25.16 1.30 -8.30
CA GLY A 145 -25.82 0.66 -7.14
C GLY A 145 -26.99 1.45 -6.64
#